data_e51dc66d16217655329049f78cdb2ab3
#
_entry.id   e51dc66d16217655329049f78cdb2ab3
#
_cell.length_a   1.000
_cell.length_b   1.000
_cell.length_c   1.000
_cell.angle_alpha   90.00
_cell.angle_beta   90.00
_cell.angle_gamma   90.00
#
_symmetry.space_group_name_H-M   'P 1'
#
loop_
_entity.id
_entity.type
_entity.pdbx_description
1 polymer ?
#
loop_
_entity_poly.entity_id
_entity_poly.type
_entity_poly.pdbx_seq_one_letter_code
_entity_poly.pdbx_strand_id
1 'polypeptide(L)'
;VLRIKVGKEIGSVALVADGYHARTDGWASLAVLVGAIGIALGFPLADPIAGIVITISILFIVWSTAKAILIRMLDGVEPAVIDEIRHAIGHVEGVKSIGEIRARWIGHKLYADINISVTKDASVSEGHEMAQEVSHQVFEHIPQLGKAVVHVDPEDKPGEQYHHPHVHHA
;
A
#
# COMPACT_ATOMS: atom_id res chain seq x y z
N VAL A 1 -4.68 9.10 -18.26
CA VAL A 1 -3.48 9.51 -17.48
C VAL A 1 -3.89 10.29 -16.22
N LEU A 2 -4.79 11.29 -16.31
CA LEU A 2 -5.22 12.11 -15.17
C LEU A 2 -5.87 11.28 -14.04
N ARG A 3 -6.81 10.38 -14.37
CA ARG A 3 -7.51 9.51 -13.40
C ARG A 3 -6.54 8.66 -12.58
N ILE A 4 -5.50 8.09 -13.24
CA ILE A 4 -4.49 7.28 -12.54
C ILE A 4 -3.67 8.14 -11.58
N LYS A 5 -3.29 9.36 -11.97
CA LYS A 5 -2.52 10.27 -11.13
C LYS A 5 -3.33 10.68 -9.90
N VAL A 6 -4.53 11.21 -10.12
CA VAL A 6 -5.42 11.63 -9.01
C VAL A 6 -5.78 10.44 -8.12
N GLY A 7 -6.09 9.26 -8.69
CA GLY A 7 -6.41 8.08 -7.92
C GLY A 7 -5.27 7.62 -6.99
N LYS A 8 -4.01 7.76 -7.43
CA LYS A 8 -2.84 7.49 -6.59
C LYS A 8 -2.69 8.53 -5.48
N GLU A 9 -2.88 9.81 -5.79
CA GLU A 9 -2.77 10.90 -4.81
C GLU A 9 -3.80 10.77 -3.67
N ILE A 10 -5.04 10.38 -3.97
CA ILE A 10 -6.10 10.21 -2.97
C ILE A 10 -6.23 8.80 -2.41
N GLY A 11 -5.38 7.85 -2.83
CA GLY A 11 -5.43 6.46 -2.38
C GLY A 11 -6.64 5.66 -2.90
N SER A 12 -7.32 6.13 -3.95
CA SER A 12 -8.49 5.47 -4.52
C SER A 12 -8.13 4.41 -5.56
N VAL A 13 -8.17 3.13 -5.15
CA VAL A 13 -7.93 1.99 -6.06
C VAL A 13 -8.95 1.96 -7.19
N ALA A 14 -10.21 2.28 -6.89
CA ALA A 14 -11.27 2.30 -7.90
C ALA A 14 -10.98 3.30 -9.03
N LEU A 15 -10.52 4.51 -8.68
CA LEU A 15 -10.18 5.53 -9.68
C LEU A 15 -8.92 5.16 -10.47
N VAL A 16 -7.95 4.51 -9.84
CA VAL A 16 -6.76 3.98 -10.52
C VAL A 16 -7.15 2.87 -11.50
N ALA A 17 -7.99 1.93 -11.08
CA ALA A 17 -8.49 0.83 -11.91
C ALA A 17 -9.27 1.36 -13.12
N ASP A 18 -10.19 2.33 -12.91
CA ASP A 18 -10.93 3.00 -13.99
C ASP A 18 -9.99 3.72 -14.98
N GLY A 19 -8.94 4.35 -14.47
CA GLY A 19 -7.93 4.98 -15.30
C GLY A 19 -7.15 3.99 -16.17
N TYR A 20 -6.82 2.81 -15.64
CA TYR A 20 -6.21 1.72 -16.42
C TYR A 20 -7.19 1.14 -17.44
N HIS A 21 -8.46 0.95 -17.07
CA HIS A 21 -9.50 0.49 -18.00
C HIS A 21 -9.63 1.42 -19.20
N ALA A 22 -9.80 2.72 -18.96
CA ALA A 22 -9.90 3.72 -20.03
C ALA A 22 -8.64 3.76 -20.94
N ARG A 23 -7.46 3.53 -20.37
CA ARG A 23 -6.21 3.43 -21.16
C ARG A 23 -6.19 2.18 -22.03
N THR A 24 -6.67 1.05 -21.51
CA THR A 24 -6.75 -0.22 -22.24
C THR A 24 -7.73 -0.13 -23.39
N ASP A 25 -8.88 0.51 -23.20
CA ASP A 25 -9.88 0.73 -24.25
C ASP A 25 -9.28 1.55 -25.41
N GLY A 26 -8.46 2.56 -25.08
CA GLY A 26 -7.74 3.33 -26.09
C GLY A 26 -6.75 2.46 -26.89
N TRP A 27 -5.98 1.61 -26.23
CA TRP A 27 -5.06 0.67 -26.89
C TRP A 27 -5.80 -0.40 -27.70
N ALA A 28 -6.92 -0.92 -27.19
CA ALA A 28 -7.75 -1.89 -27.89
C ALA A 28 -8.31 -1.30 -29.18
N SER A 29 -8.85 -0.07 -29.10
CA SER A 29 -9.36 0.64 -30.28
C SER A 29 -8.27 0.87 -31.35
N LEU A 30 -7.06 1.23 -30.91
CA LEU A 30 -5.93 1.42 -31.82
C LEU A 30 -5.51 0.08 -32.46
N ALA A 31 -5.47 -1.00 -31.70
CA ALA A 31 -5.12 -2.33 -32.21
C ALA A 31 -6.15 -2.84 -33.23
N VAL A 32 -7.45 -2.61 -32.99
CA VAL A 32 -8.53 -2.93 -33.96
C VAL A 32 -8.34 -2.13 -35.25
N LEU A 33 -8.01 -0.84 -35.16
CA LEU A 33 -7.75 -0.01 -36.32
C LEU A 33 -6.55 -0.53 -37.13
N VAL A 34 -5.45 -0.90 -36.46
CA VAL A 34 -4.26 -1.50 -37.08
C VAL A 34 -4.59 -2.84 -37.73
N GLY A 35 -5.38 -3.69 -37.05
CA GLY A 35 -5.88 -4.95 -37.63
C GLY A 35 -6.67 -4.74 -38.93
N ALA A 36 -7.61 -3.79 -38.93
CA ALA A 36 -8.43 -3.46 -40.10
C ALA A 36 -7.59 -2.94 -41.26
N ILE A 37 -6.62 -2.07 -41.00
CA ILE A 37 -5.67 -1.60 -42.02
C ILE A 37 -4.83 -2.78 -42.53
N GLY A 38 -4.38 -3.69 -41.67
CA GLY A 38 -3.61 -4.86 -42.08
C GLY A 38 -4.39 -5.76 -43.07
N ILE A 39 -5.68 -6.01 -42.78
CA ILE A 39 -6.57 -6.75 -43.68
C ILE A 39 -6.69 -6.03 -45.04
N ALA A 40 -6.90 -4.72 -45.02
CA ALA A 40 -7.01 -3.93 -46.27
C ALA A 40 -5.72 -3.95 -47.09
N LEU A 41 -4.57 -4.13 -46.48
CA LEU A 41 -3.26 -4.30 -47.12
C LEU A 41 -2.95 -5.74 -47.54
N GLY A 42 -3.89 -6.68 -47.38
CA GLY A 42 -3.74 -8.08 -47.80
C GLY A 42 -3.10 -9.00 -46.78
N PHE A 43 -3.08 -8.61 -45.46
CA PHE A 43 -2.58 -9.43 -44.36
C PHE A 43 -3.75 -9.96 -43.52
N PRO A 44 -4.41 -11.10 -43.86
CA PRO A 44 -5.61 -11.58 -43.16
C PRO A 44 -5.34 -12.02 -41.72
N LEU A 45 -4.09 -12.30 -41.36
CA LEU A 45 -3.69 -12.66 -39.99
C LEU A 45 -3.54 -11.44 -39.07
N ALA A 46 -3.59 -10.20 -39.57
CA ALA A 46 -3.41 -9.00 -38.78
C ALA A 46 -4.48 -8.88 -37.68
N ASP A 47 -5.74 -9.17 -37.99
CA ASP A 47 -6.86 -9.09 -37.03
C ASP A 47 -6.80 -10.17 -35.95
N PRO A 48 -6.63 -11.47 -36.26
CA PRO A 48 -6.43 -12.49 -35.22
C PRO A 48 -5.25 -12.20 -34.29
N ILE A 49 -4.14 -11.72 -34.80
CA ILE A 49 -2.96 -11.36 -33.99
C ILE A 49 -3.30 -10.18 -33.08
N ALA A 50 -3.92 -9.14 -33.58
CA ALA A 50 -4.37 -7.99 -32.78
C ALA A 50 -5.33 -8.44 -31.66
N GLY A 51 -6.30 -9.33 -31.96
CA GLY A 51 -7.22 -9.91 -31.01
C GLY A 51 -6.51 -10.67 -29.87
N ILE A 52 -5.51 -11.48 -30.19
CA ILE A 52 -4.72 -12.21 -29.20
C ILE A 52 -3.95 -11.23 -28.28
N VAL A 53 -3.30 -10.23 -28.84
CA VAL A 53 -2.54 -9.21 -28.09
C VAL A 53 -3.46 -8.45 -27.12
N ILE A 54 -4.64 -8.03 -27.59
CA ILE A 54 -5.64 -7.37 -26.76
C ILE A 54 -6.09 -8.30 -25.63
N THR A 55 -6.42 -9.55 -25.94
CA THR A 55 -6.87 -10.53 -24.93
C THR A 55 -5.84 -10.75 -23.84
N ILE A 56 -4.57 -10.94 -24.17
CA ILE A 56 -3.49 -11.10 -23.20
C ILE A 56 -3.35 -9.83 -22.33
N SER A 57 -3.43 -8.66 -22.94
CA SER A 57 -3.35 -7.38 -22.22
C SER A 57 -4.49 -7.21 -21.22
N ILE A 58 -5.71 -7.55 -21.63
CA ILE A 58 -6.89 -7.50 -20.73
C ILE A 58 -6.72 -8.49 -19.56
N LEU A 59 -6.32 -9.73 -19.82
CA LEU A 59 -6.10 -10.74 -18.78
C LEU A 59 -5.05 -10.27 -17.76
N PHE A 60 -3.97 -9.64 -18.21
CA PHE A 60 -2.95 -9.09 -17.32
C PHE A 60 -3.52 -7.98 -16.41
N ILE A 61 -4.32 -7.08 -16.96
CA ILE A 61 -4.95 -6.00 -16.19
C ILE A 61 -5.97 -6.53 -15.20
N VAL A 62 -6.82 -7.47 -15.63
CA VAL A 62 -7.80 -8.11 -14.74
C VAL A 62 -7.09 -8.79 -13.56
N TRP A 63 -6.01 -9.55 -13.84
CA TRP A 63 -5.24 -10.22 -12.80
C TRP A 63 -4.60 -9.22 -11.81
N SER A 64 -3.95 -8.17 -12.31
CA SER A 64 -3.31 -7.17 -11.45
C SER A 64 -4.30 -6.39 -10.59
N THR A 65 -5.46 -6.04 -11.17
CA THR A 65 -6.54 -5.34 -10.46
C THR A 65 -7.20 -6.24 -9.42
N ALA A 66 -7.49 -7.50 -9.77
CA ALA A 66 -8.06 -8.48 -8.85
C ALA A 66 -7.13 -8.72 -7.65
N LYS A 67 -5.82 -8.86 -7.90
CA LYS A 67 -4.82 -9.01 -6.84
C LYS A 67 -4.81 -7.80 -5.90
N ALA A 68 -4.82 -6.58 -6.43
CA ALA A 68 -4.83 -5.36 -5.61
C ALA A 68 -6.09 -5.24 -4.75
N ILE A 69 -7.25 -5.59 -5.31
CA ILE A 69 -8.53 -5.61 -4.58
C ILE A 69 -8.51 -6.68 -3.49
N LEU A 70 -8.07 -7.91 -3.81
CA LEU A 70 -8.02 -9.01 -2.84
C LEU A 70 -7.09 -8.70 -1.66
N ILE A 71 -5.91 -8.11 -1.91
CA ILE A 71 -5.00 -7.68 -0.84
C ILE A 71 -5.72 -6.73 0.11
N ARG A 72 -6.43 -5.73 -0.41
CA ARG A 72 -7.18 -4.77 0.42
C ARG A 72 -8.39 -5.38 1.14
N MET A 73 -9.07 -6.33 0.51
CA MET A 73 -10.20 -7.05 1.14
C MET A 73 -9.75 -7.95 2.28
N LEU A 74 -8.50 -8.41 2.25
CA LEU A 74 -7.88 -9.23 3.30
C LEU A 74 -7.10 -8.39 4.33
N ASP A 75 -7.40 -7.09 4.43
CA ASP A 75 -6.68 -6.12 5.28
C ASP A 75 -5.16 -6.07 5.01
N GLY A 76 -4.74 -6.52 3.84
CA GLY A 76 -3.33 -6.49 3.44
C GLY A 76 -2.88 -5.09 3.03
N VAL A 77 -1.61 -4.83 3.31
CA VAL A 77 -0.91 -3.61 2.91
C VAL A 77 0.31 -4.00 2.07
N GLU A 78 0.61 -3.20 1.07
CA GLU A 78 1.81 -3.40 0.25
C GLU A 78 3.08 -3.32 1.13
N PRO A 79 4.04 -4.25 0.99
CA PRO A 79 5.28 -4.23 1.79
C PRO A 79 6.03 -2.89 1.74
N ALA A 80 6.01 -2.22 0.59
CA ALA A 80 6.64 -0.91 0.42
C ALA A 80 6.12 0.16 1.40
N VAL A 81 4.83 0.09 1.77
CA VAL A 81 4.22 1.01 2.75
C VAL A 81 4.77 0.75 4.15
N ILE A 82 4.96 -0.51 4.52
CA ILE A 82 5.56 -0.89 5.81
C ILE A 82 7.03 -0.44 5.87
N ASP A 83 7.77 -0.58 4.77
CA ASP A 83 9.15 -0.12 4.68
C ASP A 83 9.24 1.41 4.78
N GLU A 84 8.30 2.14 4.21
CA GLU A 84 8.22 3.60 4.30
C GLU A 84 7.89 4.06 5.72
N ILE A 85 6.97 3.39 6.44
CA ILE A 85 6.71 3.63 7.86
C ILE A 85 7.99 3.40 8.67
N ARG A 86 8.69 2.29 8.44
CA ARG A 86 9.94 1.97 9.12
C ARG A 86 11.04 3.01 8.86
N HIS A 87 11.13 3.48 7.62
CA HIS A 87 12.06 4.54 7.24
C HIS A 87 11.75 5.85 7.98
N ALA A 88 10.49 6.27 8.00
CA ALA A 88 10.05 7.47 8.71
C ALA A 88 10.41 7.43 10.22
N ILE A 89 10.18 6.28 10.87
CA ILE A 89 10.52 6.10 12.29
C ILE A 89 12.04 6.16 12.52
N GLY A 90 12.84 5.69 11.56
CA GLY A 90 14.31 5.72 11.64
C GLY A 90 14.92 7.13 11.75
N HIS A 91 14.15 8.18 11.45
CA HIS A 91 14.57 9.58 11.60
C HIS A 91 14.33 10.15 13.02
N VAL A 92 13.62 9.41 13.89
CA VAL A 92 13.28 9.88 15.23
C VAL A 92 14.38 9.53 16.22
N GLU A 93 15.00 10.55 16.80
CA GLU A 93 16.01 10.38 17.84
C GLU A 93 15.38 9.79 19.12
N GLY A 94 16.08 8.88 19.78
CA GLY A 94 15.63 8.26 21.03
C GLY A 94 14.92 6.90 20.84
N VAL A 95 14.43 6.58 19.66
CA VAL A 95 13.92 5.25 19.33
C VAL A 95 15.07 4.26 19.26
N LYS A 96 15.06 3.23 20.11
CA LYS A 96 16.09 2.20 20.19
C LYS A 96 15.87 1.05 19.21
N SER A 97 14.63 0.64 19.07
CA SER A 97 14.24 -0.38 18.09
C SER A 97 12.80 -0.17 17.64
N ILE A 98 12.50 -0.71 16.47
CA ILE A 98 11.17 -0.74 15.89
C ILE A 98 10.68 -2.18 16.00
N GLY A 99 9.62 -2.39 16.74
CA GLY A 99 8.97 -3.68 16.90
C GLY A 99 8.04 -4.02 15.74
N GLU A 100 6.88 -4.59 16.07
CA GLU A 100 5.87 -4.92 15.07
C GLU A 100 5.21 -3.65 14.51
N ILE A 101 5.03 -3.62 13.20
CA ILE A 101 4.22 -2.61 12.51
C ILE A 101 3.05 -3.34 11.87
N ARG A 102 1.84 -3.02 12.28
CA ARG A 102 0.60 -3.48 11.66
C ARG A 102 -0.07 -2.31 10.98
N ALA A 103 -0.48 -2.51 9.73
CA ALA A 103 -1.21 -1.48 9.02
C ALA A 103 -2.38 -2.11 8.26
N ARG A 104 -3.45 -1.33 8.06
CA ARG A 104 -4.63 -1.76 7.31
C ARG A 104 -5.29 -0.58 6.62
N TRP A 105 -5.92 -0.85 5.51
CA TRP A 105 -6.72 0.14 4.81
C TRP A 105 -8.14 0.17 5.36
N ILE A 106 -8.64 1.36 5.70
CA ILE A 106 -10.04 1.60 6.02
C ILE A 106 -10.56 2.59 4.98
N GLY A 107 -11.23 2.08 3.96
CA GLY A 107 -11.59 2.83 2.78
C GLY A 107 -10.35 3.29 2.01
N HIS A 108 -10.11 4.61 1.95
CA HIS A 108 -8.96 5.22 1.29
C HIS A 108 -7.89 5.75 2.25
N LYS A 109 -8.06 5.49 3.55
CA LYS A 109 -7.11 5.89 4.59
C LYS A 109 -6.38 4.68 5.15
N LEU A 110 -5.08 4.87 5.41
CA LEU A 110 -4.23 3.89 6.08
C LEU A 110 -4.32 4.10 7.60
N TYR A 111 -4.45 3.02 8.33
CA TYR A 111 -4.38 3.00 9.79
C TYR A 111 -3.18 2.13 10.18
N ALA A 112 -2.33 2.64 11.07
CA ALA A 112 -1.13 1.95 11.50
C ALA A 112 -1.07 1.83 13.01
N ASP A 113 -0.74 0.63 13.49
CA ASP A 113 -0.37 0.35 14.88
C ASP A 113 1.14 0.03 14.87
N ILE A 114 1.91 0.80 15.61
CA ILE A 114 3.37 0.82 15.56
C ILE A 114 3.92 0.58 16.96
N ASN A 115 4.81 -0.40 17.11
CA ASN A 115 5.54 -0.61 18.35
C ASN A 115 6.95 -0.06 18.22
N ILE A 116 7.36 0.75 19.21
CA ILE A 116 8.73 1.26 19.34
C ILE A 116 9.27 0.92 20.72
N SER A 117 10.60 0.79 20.82
CA SER A 117 11.25 0.68 22.12
C SER A 117 12.09 1.91 22.38
N VAL A 118 12.05 2.36 23.63
CA VAL A 118 12.81 3.49 24.15
C VAL A 118 13.69 3.02 25.32
N THR A 119 14.61 3.87 25.77
CA THR A 119 15.42 3.53 26.96
C THR A 119 14.53 3.23 28.16
N LYS A 120 14.88 2.21 28.94
CA LYS A 120 14.10 1.76 30.12
C LYS A 120 13.96 2.83 31.19
N ASP A 121 14.90 3.77 31.23
CA ASP A 121 14.93 4.86 32.21
C ASP A 121 14.13 6.09 31.77
N ALA A 122 13.51 6.05 30.56
CA ALA A 122 12.66 7.11 30.06
C ALA A 122 11.42 7.28 30.95
N SER A 123 11.09 8.50 31.27
CA SER A 123 9.83 8.83 31.92
C SER A 123 8.65 8.64 30.95
N VAL A 124 7.44 8.52 31.49
CA VAL A 124 6.22 8.44 30.67
C VAL A 124 6.07 9.66 29.77
N SER A 125 6.52 10.85 30.22
CA SER A 125 6.48 12.08 29.42
C SER A 125 7.42 12.00 28.21
N GLU A 126 8.65 11.57 28.41
CA GLU A 126 9.63 11.40 27.34
C GLU A 126 9.19 10.33 26.32
N GLY A 127 8.64 9.20 26.80
CA GLY A 127 8.09 8.18 25.92
C GLY A 127 6.90 8.69 25.09
N HIS A 128 6.04 9.52 25.69
CA HIS A 128 4.92 10.15 25.00
C HIS A 128 5.39 11.15 23.92
N GLU A 129 6.40 11.98 24.22
CA GLU A 129 6.96 12.91 23.28
C GLU A 129 7.58 12.18 22.07
N MET A 130 8.31 11.09 22.30
CA MET A 130 8.83 10.24 21.21
C MET A 130 7.71 9.60 20.40
N ALA A 131 6.62 9.14 21.04
CA ALA A 131 5.47 8.60 20.31
C ALA A 131 4.77 9.66 19.44
N GLN A 132 4.70 10.91 19.91
CA GLN A 132 4.16 12.02 19.12
C GLN A 132 5.05 12.33 17.93
N GLU A 133 6.37 12.38 18.12
CA GLU A 133 7.31 12.62 17.03
C GLU A 133 7.28 11.52 15.99
N VAL A 134 7.25 10.23 16.40
CA VAL A 134 7.05 9.10 15.49
C VAL A 134 5.76 9.26 14.69
N SER A 135 4.67 9.59 15.36
CA SER A 135 3.38 9.81 14.70
C SER A 135 3.48 10.94 13.68
N HIS A 136 4.12 12.05 14.02
CA HIS A 136 4.31 13.20 13.14
C HIS A 136 5.12 12.83 11.90
N GLN A 137 6.27 12.17 12.08
CA GLN A 137 7.12 11.73 10.97
C GLN A 137 6.40 10.76 10.02
N VAL A 138 5.62 9.82 10.56
CA VAL A 138 4.84 8.90 9.72
C VAL A 138 3.73 9.63 8.96
N PHE A 139 3.09 10.64 9.55
CA PHE A 139 2.08 11.47 8.86
C PHE A 139 2.68 12.31 7.73
N GLU A 140 3.90 12.81 7.90
CA GLU A 140 4.60 13.58 6.86
C GLU A 140 4.99 12.71 5.66
N HIS A 141 5.45 11.48 5.91
CA HIS A 141 5.92 10.57 4.86
C HIS A 141 4.77 9.87 4.13
N ILE A 142 3.62 9.64 4.80
CA ILE A 142 2.49 8.89 4.25
C ILE A 142 1.22 9.75 4.16
N PRO A 143 0.97 10.43 3.03
CA PRO A 143 -0.19 11.33 2.87
C PRO A 143 -1.55 10.66 3.04
N GLN A 144 -1.62 9.32 2.83
CA GLN A 144 -2.86 8.56 2.99
C GLN A 144 -3.10 8.10 4.44
N LEU A 145 -2.16 8.35 5.37
CA LEU A 145 -2.33 7.97 6.76
C LEU A 145 -3.54 8.69 7.37
N GLY A 146 -4.44 7.91 7.96
CA GLY A 146 -5.61 8.44 8.66
C GLY A 146 -5.42 8.46 10.17
N LYS A 147 -4.66 7.48 10.69
CA LYS A 147 -4.35 7.36 12.11
C LYS A 147 -3.09 6.52 12.30
N ALA A 148 -2.22 6.96 13.23
CA ALA A 148 -1.16 6.14 13.80
C ALA A 148 -1.42 5.97 15.29
N VAL A 149 -1.27 4.76 15.80
CA VAL A 149 -1.20 4.45 17.23
C VAL A 149 0.21 3.96 17.50
N VAL A 150 0.92 4.65 18.38
CA VAL A 150 2.28 4.29 18.72
C VAL A 150 2.30 3.74 20.13
N HIS A 151 2.69 2.47 20.25
CA HIS A 151 2.94 1.80 21.50
C HIS A 151 4.42 1.90 21.86
N VAL A 152 4.72 2.24 23.10
CA VAL A 152 6.08 2.47 23.57
C VAL A 152 6.43 1.43 24.62
N ASP A 153 7.47 0.64 24.32
CA ASP A 153 8.00 -0.38 25.22
C ASP A 153 9.40 0.02 25.73
N PRO A 154 9.81 -0.45 26.91
CA PRO A 154 11.20 -0.33 27.35
C PRO A 154 12.11 -1.25 26.52
N GLU A 155 13.36 -0.84 26.29
CA GLU A 155 14.33 -1.56 25.42
C GLU A 155 14.68 -2.97 25.93
N ASP A 156 14.52 -3.25 27.21
CA ASP A 156 14.78 -4.56 27.81
C ASP A 156 13.65 -5.58 27.56
N LYS A 157 12.52 -5.13 27.06
CA LYS A 157 11.36 -5.95 26.65
C LYS A 157 10.80 -5.52 25.30
N PRO A 158 11.61 -5.47 24.24
CA PRO A 158 11.14 -5.01 22.95
C PRO A 158 10.19 -6.02 22.32
N GLY A 159 8.98 -5.55 21.96
CA GLY A 159 8.08 -6.32 21.14
C GLY A 159 7.37 -7.49 21.82
N GLU A 160 7.17 -7.44 23.13
CA GLU A 160 6.17 -8.32 23.74
C GLU A 160 4.83 -8.06 23.04
N GLN A 161 4.40 -9.08 22.30
CA GLN A 161 3.07 -9.10 21.67
C GLN A 161 2.06 -8.74 22.77
N TYR A 162 1.37 -7.62 22.56
CA TYR A 162 0.30 -7.07 23.42
C TYR A 162 -0.01 -7.95 24.62
N HIS A 163 0.57 -7.64 25.80
CA HIS A 163 0.37 -8.30 27.09
C HIS A 163 -0.49 -9.55 27.01
N HIS A 164 0.12 -10.69 26.63
CA HIS A 164 -0.59 -11.96 26.72
C HIS A 164 -1.06 -12.06 28.20
N PRO A 165 -2.35 -12.22 28.47
CA PRO A 165 -2.78 -12.45 29.82
C PRO A 165 -1.97 -13.64 30.32
N HIS A 166 -1.18 -13.42 31.37
CA HIS A 166 -0.45 -14.49 32.02
C HIS A 166 -1.49 -15.54 32.37
N VAL A 167 -1.47 -16.67 31.66
CA VAL A 167 -2.28 -17.82 32.04
C VAL A 167 -1.65 -18.28 33.36
N HIS A 168 -2.25 -17.88 34.48
CA HIS A 168 -1.92 -18.45 35.76
C HIS A 168 -2.29 -19.93 35.67
N HIS A 169 -1.30 -20.77 35.40
CA HIS A 169 -1.41 -22.19 35.66
C HIS A 169 -1.52 -22.34 37.19
N ALA A 170 -2.73 -22.55 37.70
CA ALA A 170 -3.00 -23.01 39.02
C ALA A 170 -2.70 -24.50 39.13
#